data_e4da3bc10fb8752b4d753acc3cdcb092
#
_entry.id   e4da3bc10fb8752b4d753acc3cdcb092
#
_cell.length_a   1.000
_cell.length_b   1.000
_cell.length_c   1.000
_cell.angle_alpha   90.00
_cell.angle_beta   90.00
_cell.angle_gamma   90.00
#
_symmetry.space_group_name_H-M   'P 1'
#
loop_
_entity.id
_entity.type
_entity.pdbx_description
1 polymer ?
#
loop_
_entity_poly.entity_id
_entity_poly.type
_entity_poly.pdbx_seq_one_letter_code
_entity_poly.pdbx_strand_id
1 'polypeptide(L)'
;MTNSDYSKSDLVSALEEIGLKDGDLAFIHNSMFHLGRLENCDSSKEVSRIVFDSFFEVLGPTGTLLVPTYTYSLCNGKSFDVKNTPSSIGTFTEFFRNQKGAIRSADPIFSVSGIGPKSKTILSNLPKSCFGEDSVYDRITKLNGKLCLIGLGLSGATYRHYVDQKMNIPARFSKYFSGKILEDGNERTETWEYFVRHLNENCSPDPEVIEKNLKKANVSNVCKKAKVGRGEILSINCIDFLKLMERELKKDPWFSVRGPPINTE
;
A
#
# COMPACT_ATOMS: atom_id res chain seq x y z
N MET A 1 33.32 12.22 -7.93
CA MET A 1 32.21 12.37 -6.93
C MET A 1 30.93 11.90 -7.62
N THR A 2 30.35 10.82 -7.18
CA THR A 2 29.10 10.31 -7.74
C THR A 2 27.99 11.25 -7.30
N ASN A 3 27.33 11.89 -8.26
CA ASN A 3 26.28 12.88 -8.01
C ASN A 3 25.07 12.15 -7.38
N SER A 4 24.86 12.28 -6.05
CA SER A 4 23.69 11.80 -5.33
C SER A 4 22.58 12.85 -5.40
N ASP A 5 21.34 12.42 -5.32
CA ASP A 5 20.17 13.29 -5.34
C ASP A 5 19.65 13.58 -3.93
N TYR A 6 19.86 12.67 -2.98
CA TYR A 6 19.45 12.82 -1.58
C TYR A 6 20.30 11.95 -0.65
N SER A 7 20.30 12.32 0.63
CA SER A 7 20.97 11.61 1.72
C SER A 7 19.94 10.91 2.63
N LYS A 8 20.43 10.09 3.58
CA LYS A 8 19.57 9.53 4.64
C LYS A 8 18.92 10.62 5.48
N SER A 9 19.66 11.69 5.81
CA SER A 9 19.13 12.80 6.59
C SER A 9 18.01 13.56 5.88
N ASP A 10 18.10 13.72 4.54
CA ASP A 10 17.02 14.32 3.76
C ASP A 10 15.75 13.46 3.81
N LEU A 11 15.89 12.13 3.75
CA LEU A 11 14.76 11.22 3.85
C LEU A 11 14.11 11.28 5.24
N VAL A 12 14.91 11.25 6.32
CA VAL A 12 14.42 11.36 7.70
C VAL A 12 13.66 12.68 7.89
N SER A 13 14.27 13.82 7.52
CA SER A 13 13.63 15.14 7.61
C SER A 13 12.31 15.20 6.85
N ALA A 14 12.26 14.64 5.66
CA ALA A 14 11.05 14.61 4.87
C ALA A 14 9.96 13.70 5.46
N LEU A 15 10.33 12.57 6.09
CA LEU A 15 9.38 11.72 6.82
C LEU A 15 8.76 12.46 8.01
N GLU A 16 9.53 13.28 8.71
CA GLU A 16 9.04 14.15 9.78
C GLU A 16 8.15 15.28 9.23
N GLU A 17 8.55 15.92 8.14
CA GLU A 17 7.78 17.00 7.47
C GLU A 17 6.40 16.52 7.02
N ILE A 18 6.28 15.30 6.50
CA ILE A 18 4.96 14.71 6.18
C ILE A 18 4.18 14.29 7.43
N GLY A 19 4.74 14.54 8.62
CA GLY A 19 4.09 14.38 9.92
C GLY A 19 4.11 12.97 10.48
N LEU A 20 5.07 12.12 10.06
CA LEU A 20 5.38 10.90 10.80
C LEU A 20 6.10 11.24 12.10
N LYS A 21 5.86 10.45 13.13
CA LYS A 21 6.46 10.61 14.46
C LYS A 21 6.43 9.30 15.24
N ASP A 22 7.08 9.29 16.41
CA ASP A 22 7.07 8.14 17.30
C ASP A 22 5.65 7.65 17.63
N GLY A 23 5.46 6.35 17.62
CA GLY A 23 4.20 5.67 17.89
C GLY A 23 3.22 5.59 16.73
N ASP A 24 3.49 6.23 15.60
CA ASP A 24 2.61 6.18 14.42
C ASP A 24 2.49 4.76 13.84
N LEU A 25 1.35 4.52 13.20
CA LEU A 25 1.11 3.39 12.32
C LEU A 25 1.20 3.88 10.87
N ALA A 26 2.25 3.49 10.17
CA ALA A 26 2.48 3.85 8.77
C ALA A 26 2.30 2.64 7.85
N PHE A 27 1.52 2.79 6.78
CA PHE A 27 1.42 1.85 5.67
C PHE A 27 2.01 2.49 4.43
N ILE A 28 3.09 1.94 3.90
CA ILE A 28 3.86 2.59 2.84
C ILE A 28 3.67 1.90 1.50
N HIS A 29 3.67 2.71 0.43
CA HIS A 29 3.93 2.29 -0.94
C HIS A 29 5.15 3.06 -1.44
N ASN A 30 6.02 2.40 -2.19
CA ASN A 30 7.27 3.04 -2.58
C ASN A 30 7.67 2.76 -4.03
N SER A 31 8.30 3.76 -4.62
CA SER A 31 9.09 3.68 -5.83
C SER A 31 10.33 4.55 -5.65
N MET A 32 11.36 3.99 -5.03
CA MET A 32 12.61 4.70 -4.73
C MET A 32 13.27 5.28 -6.00
N PHE A 33 13.02 4.67 -7.15
CA PHE A 33 13.52 5.13 -8.43
C PHE A 33 13.17 6.60 -8.71
N HIS A 34 11.97 7.04 -8.33
CA HIS A 34 11.53 8.42 -8.57
C HIS A 34 12.19 9.45 -7.64
N LEU A 35 12.82 9.02 -6.55
CA LEU A 35 13.60 9.92 -5.70
C LEU A 35 15.01 10.17 -6.26
N GLY A 36 15.49 9.33 -7.17
CA GLY A 36 16.84 9.40 -7.71
C GLY A 36 17.83 8.57 -6.88
N ARG A 37 19.09 8.98 -6.89
CA ARG A 37 20.22 8.25 -6.29
C ARG A 37 20.43 8.66 -4.84
N LEU A 38 20.34 7.69 -3.94
CA LEU A 38 20.70 7.86 -2.53
C LEU A 38 22.22 7.92 -2.36
N GLU A 39 22.68 8.83 -1.53
CA GLU A 39 24.08 9.03 -1.22
C GLU A 39 24.72 7.76 -0.60
N ASN A 40 25.99 7.47 -0.99
CA ASN A 40 26.78 6.36 -0.46
C ASN A 40 26.10 4.97 -0.59
N CYS A 41 25.32 4.76 -1.63
CA CYS A 41 24.65 3.48 -1.90
C CYS A 41 24.97 2.97 -3.30
N ASP A 42 25.49 1.74 -3.37
CA ASP A 42 25.86 1.09 -4.62
C ASP A 42 24.96 -0.12 -4.96
N SER A 43 24.05 -0.49 -4.05
CA SER A 43 23.14 -1.60 -4.25
C SER A 43 21.72 -1.31 -3.78
N SER A 44 20.74 -1.97 -4.41
CA SER A 44 19.34 -1.89 -3.98
C SER A 44 19.10 -2.42 -2.56
N LYS A 45 19.98 -3.30 -2.07
CA LYS A 45 19.94 -3.81 -0.71
C LYS A 45 20.34 -2.74 0.31
N GLU A 46 21.38 -1.95 0.01
CA GLU A 46 21.80 -0.82 0.85
C GLU A 46 20.72 0.27 0.89
N VAL A 47 20.17 0.64 -0.27
CA VAL A 47 19.03 1.56 -0.35
C VAL A 47 17.89 1.06 0.52
N SER A 48 17.53 -0.23 0.40
CA SER A 48 16.45 -0.82 1.21
C SER A 48 16.73 -0.76 2.71
N ARG A 49 18.00 -0.99 3.11
CA ARG A 49 18.42 -0.90 4.51
C ARG A 49 18.28 0.53 5.04
N ILE A 50 18.80 1.52 4.31
CA ILE A 50 18.74 2.92 4.74
C ILE A 50 17.29 3.40 4.82
N VAL A 51 16.45 3.07 3.86
CA VAL A 51 15.02 3.40 3.91
C VAL A 51 14.34 2.77 5.12
N PHE A 52 14.61 1.49 5.38
CA PHE A 52 14.12 0.79 6.56
C PHE A 52 14.55 1.49 7.86
N ASP A 53 15.85 1.77 8.00
CA ASP A 53 16.40 2.41 9.18
C ASP A 53 15.85 3.84 9.37
N SER A 54 15.63 4.60 8.28
CA SER A 54 15.03 5.94 8.33
C SER A 54 13.59 5.92 8.86
N PHE A 55 12.79 4.94 8.44
CA PHE A 55 11.43 4.81 8.97
C PHE A 55 11.43 4.50 10.47
N PHE A 56 12.28 3.57 10.93
CA PHE A 56 12.32 3.22 12.35
C PHE A 56 12.99 4.30 13.23
N GLU A 57 13.84 5.14 12.64
CA GLU A 57 14.36 6.34 13.31
C GLU A 57 13.22 7.32 13.65
N VAL A 58 12.29 7.54 12.71
CA VAL A 58 11.16 8.48 12.91
C VAL A 58 10.01 7.84 13.69
N LEU A 59 9.70 6.58 13.43
CA LEU A 59 8.58 5.88 14.06
C LEU A 59 8.88 5.43 15.49
N GLY A 60 10.16 5.37 15.87
CA GLY A 60 10.59 4.95 17.19
C GLY A 60 10.19 3.51 17.58
N PRO A 61 10.45 3.10 18.81
CA PRO A 61 10.21 1.72 19.27
C PRO A 61 8.73 1.38 19.44
N THR A 62 7.85 2.38 19.54
CA THR A 62 6.40 2.20 19.69
C THR A 62 5.65 2.31 18.37
N GLY A 63 6.33 2.71 17.30
CA GLY A 63 5.77 2.79 15.97
C GLY A 63 5.55 1.44 15.29
N THR A 64 4.75 1.44 14.25
CA THR A 64 4.47 0.25 13.43
C THR A 64 4.56 0.60 11.96
N LEU A 65 5.41 -0.12 11.23
CA LEU A 65 5.54 0.00 9.79
C LEU A 65 4.92 -1.20 9.10
N LEU A 66 4.01 -0.95 8.18
CA LEU A 66 3.39 -1.93 7.30
C LEU A 66 3.85 -1.70 5.86
N VAL A 67 4.15 -2.78 5.16
CA VAL A 67 4.65 -2.77 3.78
C VAL A 67 3.88 -3.79 2.95
N PRO A 68 3.36 -3.42 1.77
CA PRO A 68 2.72 -4.37 0.88
C PRO A 68 3.73 -5.42 0.41
N THR A 69 3.35 -6.70 0.46
CA THR A 69 4.17 -7.83 0.02
C THR A 69 3.37 -8.77 -0.88
N TYR A 70 2.57 -8.17 -1.79
CA TYR A 70 1.62 -8.84 -2.66
C TYR A 70 2.26 -9.93 -3.50
N THR A 71 1.52 -11.00 -3.76
CA THR A 71 1.99 -12.12 -4.58
C THR A 71 1.08 -12.45 -5.74
N TYR A 72 -0.23 -12.12 -5.62
CA TYR A 72 -1.26 -12.53 -6.56
C TYR A 72 -1.29 -14.04 -6.81
N SER A 73 -0.85 -14.84 -5.84
CA SER A 73 -0.65 -16.29 -6.00
C SER A 73 -1.89 -16.99 -6.48
N LEU A 74 -3.02 -16.85 -5.78
CA LEU A 74 -4.26 -17.52 -6.18
C LEU A 74 -4.84 -16.99 -7.49
N CYS A 75 -4.63 -15.71 -7.82
CA CYS A 75 -5.03 -15.16 -9.12
C CYS A 75 -4.29 -15.83 -10.29
N ASN A 76 -3.08 -16.34 -10.02
CA ASN A 76 -2.21 -17.01 -10.98
C ASN A 76 -2.27 -18.54 -10.87
N GLY A 77 -3.23 -19.10 -10.11
CA GLY A 77 -3.36 -20.55 -9.90
C GLY A 77 -2.20 -21.19 -9.13
N LYS A 78 -1.46 -20.39 -8.35
CA LYS A 78 -0.30 -20.85 -7.57
C LYS A 78 -0.65 -20.93 -6.09
N SER A 79 -0.01 -21.86 -5.38
CA SER A 79 -0.05 -21.91 -3.91
C SER A 79 0.64 -20.68 -3.31
N PHE A 80 0.24 -20.33 -2.10
CA PHE A 80 0.86 -19.27 -1.31
C PHE A 80 1.45 -19.84 -0.03
N ASP A 81 2.75 -19.76 0.11
CA ASP A 81 3.47 -19.99 1.36
C ASP A 81 3.72 -18.66 2.03
N VAL A 82 3.12 -18.45 3.20
CA VAL A 82 3.19 -17.18 3.94
C VAL A 82 4.63 -16.73 4.18
N LYS A 83 5.50 -17.69 4.52
CA LYS A 83 6.92 -17.43 4.81
C LYS A 83 7.77 -17.36 3.56
N ASN A 84 7.60 -18.27 2.61
CA ASN A 84 8.57 -18.49 1.55
C ASN A 84 8.19 -17.88 0.20
N THR A 85 6.89 -17.65 -0.09
CA THR A 85 6.51 -17.02 -1.37
C THR A 85 7.06 -15.59 -1.48
N PRO A 86 7.91 -15.27 -2.47
CA PRO A 86 8.49 -13.94 -2.61
C PRO A 86 7.42 -12.88 -2.88
N SER A 87 7.69 -11.64 -2.44
CA SER A 87 6.92 -10.47 -2.89
C SER A 87 7.16 -10.21 -4.37
N SER A 88 6.10 -9.96 -5.14
CA SER A 88 6.19 -9.69 -6.58
C SER A 88 6.26 -8.20 -6.93
N ILE A 89 6.24 -7.31 -5.95
CA ILE A 89 6.01 -5.87 -6.17
C ILE A 89 7.21 -4.96 -5.83
N GLY A 90 8.39 -5.51 -5.68
CA GLY A 90 9.61 -4.70 -5.58
C GLY A 90 10.64 -5.18 -4.59
N THR A 91 11.85 -4.65 -4.73
CA THR A 91 13.04 -5.06 -3.96
C THR A 91 12.92 -4.72 -2.48
N PHE A 92 12.41 -3.52 -2.16
CA PHE A 92 12.23 -3.10 -0.78
C PHE A 92 11.20 -3.96 -0.05
N THR A 93 10.11 -4.34 -0.71
CA THR A 93 9.06 -5.16 -0.12
C THR A 93 9.55 -6.57 0.18
N GLU A 94 10.36 -7.13 -0.72
CA GLU A 94 11.03 -8.42 -0.52
C GLU A 94 12.10 -8.33 0.58
N PHE A 95 12.88 -7.25 0.63
CA PHE A 95 13.82 -6.99 1.71
C PHE A 95 13.11 -6.91 3.07
N PHE A 96 12.02 -6.12 3.15
CA PHE A 96 11.29 -5.85 4.40
C PHE A 96 10.71 -7.12 5.02
N ARG A 97 10.02 -7.98 4.22
CA ARG A 97 9.40 -9.19 4.75
C ARG A 97 10.40 -10.18 5.36
N ASN A 98 11.67 -10.10 4.97
CA ASN A 98 12.76 -10.95 5.47
C ASN A 98 13.49 -10.33 6.68
N GLN A 99 13.06 -9.19 7.21
CA GLN A 99 13.70 -8.60 8.40
C GLN A 99 13.24 -9.29 9.67
N LYS A 100 14.12 -9.29 10.67
CA LYS A 100 13.81 -9.84 12.00
C LYS A 100 12.58 -9.14 12.58
N GLY A 101 11.62 -9.91 13.05
CA GLY A 101 10.37 -9.40 13.65
C GLY A 101 9.26 -9.08 12.65
N ALA A 102 9.49 -9.25 11.35
CA ALA A 102 8.45 -9.09 10.35
C ALA A 102 7.38 -10.20 10.49
N ILE A 103 6.13 -9.80 10.56
CA ILE A 103 4.95 -10.67 10.50
C ILE A 103 4.30 -10.43 9.14
N ARG A 104 3.91 -11.48 8.43
CA ARG A 104 3.20 -11.39 7.15
C ARG A 104 1.79 -11.93 7.28
N SER A 105 0.83 -11.24 6.68
CA SER A 105 -0.55 -11.71 6.61
C SER A 105 -0.71 -12.92 5.68
N ALA A 106 -1.70 -13.76 5.97
CA ALA A 106 -2.00 -14.95 5.17
C ALA A 106 -2.86 -14.67 3.92
N ASP A 107 -3.06 -13.40 3.54
CA ASP A 107 -3.74 -13.03 2.29
C ASP A 107 -2.87 -13.45 1.08
N PRO A 108 -3.32 -14.38 0.24
CA PRO A 108 -2.52 -14.95 -0.85
C PRO A 108 -2.47 -14.06 -2.10
N ILE A 109 -3.14 -12.92 -2.07
CA ILE A 109 -3.24 -11.97 -3.19
C ILE A 109 -2.57 -10.66 -2.79
N PHE A 110 -3.03 -10.05 -1.70
CA PHE A 110 -2.60 -8.75 -1.19
C PHE A 110 -1.94 -8.85 0.19
N SER A 111 -1.07 -9.84 0.40
CA SER A 111 -0.37 -9.97 1.67
C SER A 111 0.38 -8.69 2.05
N VAL A 112 0.38 -8.38 3.32
CA VAL A 112 1.09 -7.24 3.92
C VAL A 112 2.04 -7.77 4.98
N SER A 113 3.25 -7.23 5.03
CA SER A 113 4.19 -7.48 6.13
C SER A 113 4.26 -6.28 7.05
N GLY A 114 4.49 -6.52 8.34
CA GLY A 114 4.55 -5.48 9.35
C GLY A 114 5.57 -5.75 10.43
N ILE A 115 6.20 -4.68 10.92
CA ILE A 115 7.08 -4.69 12.09
C ILE A 115 6.60 -3.59 13.04
N GLY A 116 6.49 -3.91 14.31
CA GLY A 116 6.06 -3.01 15.37
C GLY A 116 4.90 -3.59 16.18
N PRO A 117 4.54 -2.96 17.32
CA PRO A 117 3.62 -3.54 18.30
C PRO A 117 2.20 -3.82 17.78
N LYS A 118 1.73 -3.06 16.77
CA LYS A 118 0.38 -3.25 16.20
C LYS A 118 0.33 -4.32 15.09
N SER A 119 1.49 -4.84 14.61
CA SER A 119 1.55 -5.74 13.44
C SER A 119 0.73 -7.00 13.64
N LYS A 120 0.83 -7.67 14.79
CA LYS A 120 0.09 -8.91 15.06
C LYS A 120 -1.43 -8.68 15.01
N THR A 121 -1.91 -7.64 15.66
CA THR A 121 -3.35 -7.29 15.67
C THR A 121 -3.88 -7.01 14.27
N ILE A 122 -3.09 -6.35 13.43
CA ILE A 122 -3.51 -5.95 12.08
C ILE A 122 -3.47 -7.12 11.10
N LEU A 123 -2.46 -8.00 11.20
CA LEU A 123 -2.13 -8.96 10.15
C LEU A 123 -2.59 -10.41 10.42
N SER A 124 -2.99 -10.74 11.66
CA SER A 124 -3.43 -12.10 12.01
C SER A 124 -4.95 -12.24 11.90
N ASN A 125 -5.41 -13.48 11.66
CA ASN A 125 -6.83 -13.83 11.64
C ASN A 125 -7.68 -12.94 10.73
N LEU A 126 -7.21 -12.72 9.51
CA LEU A 126 -7.92 -11.92 8.52
C LEU A 126 -9.15 -12.65 7.98
N PRO A 127 -10.22 -11.93 7.60
CA PRO A 127 -11.31 -12.49 6.80
C PRO A 127 -10.76 -12.93 5.43
N LYS A 128 -11.53 -13.75 4.74
CA LYS A 128 -11.16 -14.24 3.39
C LYS A 128 -11.56 -13.23 2.30
N SER A 129 -11.33 -11.96 2.56
CA SER A 129 -11.56 -10.85 1.63
C SER A 129 -10.39 -9.88 1.69
N CYS A 130 -9.82 -9.55 0.53
CA CYS A 130 -8.63 -8.70 0.45
C CYS A 130 -8.90 -7.26 0.93
N PHE A 131 -10.12 -6.75 0.72
CA PHE A 131 -10.46 -5.36 0.98
C PHE A 131 -11.77 -5.17 1.76
N GLY A 132 -12.42 -6.25 2.19
CA GLY A 132 -13.69 -6.19 2.92
C GLY A 132 -13.54 -5.69 4.36
N GLU A 133 -14.64 -5.79 5.09
CA GLU A 133 -14.67 -5.49 6.52
C GLU A 133 -13.64 -6.36 7.26
N ASP A 134 -12.97 -5.78 8.25
CA ASP A 134 -11.90 -6.37 9.04
C ASP A 134 -10.65 -6.82 8.25
N SER A 135 -10.54 -6.46 6.97
CA SER A 135 -9.28 -6.60 6.21
C SER A 135 -8.16 -5.76 6.81
N VAL A 136 -6.92 -5.96 6.34
CA VAL A 136 -5.78 -5.11 6.72
C VAL A 136 -6.12 -3.63 6.57
N TYR A 137 -6.75 -3.25 5.47
CA TYR A 137 -7.10 -1.86 5.14
C TYR A 137 -8.15 -1.28 6.07
N ASP A 138 -9.15 -2.07 6.45
CA ASP A 138 -10.16 -1.68 7.41
C ASP A 138 -9.57 -1.50 8.82
N ARG A 139 -8.69 -2.44 9.23
CA ARG A 139 -8.00 -2.36 10.53
C ARG A 139 -7.06 -1.16 10.63
N ILE A 140 -6.27 -0.86 9.60
CA ILE A 140 -5.42 0.35 9.62
C ILE A 140 -6.26 1.63 9.66
N THR A 141 -7.43 1.63 9.04
CA THR A 141 -8.38 2.75 9.10
C THR A 141 -8.93 2.93 10.50
N LYS A 142 -9.42 1.85 11.13
CA LYS A 142 -9.92 1.87 12.52
C LYS A 142 -8.86 2.33 13.53
N LEU A 143 -7.58 2.04 13.25
CA LEU A 143 -6.45 2.47 14.08
C LEU A 143 -5.88 3.84 13.67
N ASN A 144 -6.54 4.57 12.78
CA ASN A 144 -6.10 5.86 12.26
C ASN A 144 -4.67 5.86 11.73
N GLY A 145 -4.32 4.83 10.98
CA GLY A 145 -3.02 4.71 10.33
C GLY A 145 -2.80 5.78 9.27
N LYS A 146 -1.55 6.00 8.91
CA LYS A 146 -1.14 6.91 7.84
C LYS A 146 -0.72 6.14 6.60
N LEU A 147 -1.27 6.49 5.46
CA LEU A 147 -0.74 6.06 4.16
C LEU A 147 0.44 6.96 3.82
N CYS A 148 1.57 6.35 3.48
CA CYS A 148 2.76 7.07 3.04
C CYS A 148 3.16 6.58 1.66
N LEU A 149 3.30 7.50 0.71
CA LEU A 149 3.67 7.19 -0.66
C LEU A 149 5.02 7.86 -0.96
N ILE A 150 5.99 7.04 -1.35
CA ILE A 150 7.37 7.46 -1.58
C ILE A 150 7.64 7.41 -3.06
N GLY A 151 7.85 8.57 -3.70
CA GLY A 151 8.04 8.67 -5.14
C GLY A 151 6.80 8.25 -5.95
N LEU A 152 5.62 8.26 -5.34
CA LEU A 152 4.34 7.89 -5.95
C LEU A 152 3.27 8.91 -5.58
N GLY A 153 2.32 9.14 -6.50
CA GLY A 153 1.09 9.86 -6.20
C GLY A 153 0.07 8.99 -5.47
N LEU A 154 -1.01 9.60 -4.98
CA LEU A 154 -2.12 8.92 -4.31
C LEU A 154 -2.85 7.92 -5.22
N SER A 155 -2.73 8.08 -6.55
CA SER A 155 -3.20 7.10 -7.54
C SER A 155 -2.55 5.71 -7.36
N GLY A 156 -1.33 5.65 -6.83
CA GLY A 156 -0.61 4.41 -6.51
C GLY A 156 -1.05 3.73 -5.21
N ALA A 157 -1.91 4.35 -4.41
CA ALA A 157 -2.35 3.79 -3.13
C ALA A 157 -3.34 2.63 -3.33
N THR A 158 -2.94 1.40 -3.04
CA THR A 158 -3.83 0.22 -3.05
C THR A 158 -5.00 0.36 -2.07
N TYR A 159 -4.87 1.19 -1.05
CA TYR A 159 -5.94 1.54 -0.11
C TYR A 159 -7.24 1.97 -0.81
N ARG A 160 -7.17 2.55 -2.01
CA ARG A 160 -8.35 2.93 -2.80
C ARG A 160 -9.25 1.74 -3.10
N HIS A 161 -8.68 0.53 -3.26
CA HIS A 161 -9.49 -0.68 -3.51
C HIS A 161 -10.35 -1.07 -2.32
N TYR A 162 -9.89 -0.78 -1.09
CA TYR A 162 -10.72 -0.90 0.11
C TYR A 162 -11.90 0.06 0.06
N VAL A 163 -11.66 1.32 -0.30
CA VAL A 163 -12.74 2.30 -0.45
C VAL A 163 -13.67 1.93 -1.59
N ASP A 164 -13.13 1.50 -2.73
CA ASP A 164 -13.91 1.03 -3.89
C ASP A 164 -14.87 -0.11 -3.49
N GLN A 165 -14.36 -1.12 -2.74
CA GLN A 165 -15.18 -2.24 -2.25
C GLN A 165 -16.21 -1.78 -1.22
N LYS A 166 -15.82 -0.95 -0.26
CA LYS A 166 -16.71 -0.38 0.77
C LYS A 166 -17.88 0.41 0.16
N MET A 167 -17.61 1.13 -0.93
CA MET A 167 -18.61 1.90 -1.68
C MET A 167 -19.32 1.10 -2.74
N ASN A 168 -18.92 -0.15 -2.96
CA ASN A 168 -19.47 -1.05 -3.99
C ASN A 168 -19.56 -0.36 -5.35
N ILE A 169 -18.44 0.23 -5.82
CA ILE A 169 -18.44 0.99 -7.06
C ILE A 169 -18.73 0.10 -8.27
N PRO A 170 -19.47 0.58 -9.29
CA PRO A 170 -19.90 -0.24 -10.42
C PRO A 170 -18.75 -0.62 -11.39
N ALA A 171 -17.57 -0.01 -11.26
CA ALA A 171 -16.39 -0.36 -12.04
C ALA A 171 -15.75 -1.70 -11.64
N ARG A 172 -16.22 -2.31 -10.54
CA ARG A 172 -15.66 -3.53 -9.95
C ARG A 172 -16.73 -4.52 -9.54
N PHE A 173 -16.33 -5.76 -9.32
CA PHE A 173 -17.19 -6.84 -8.83
C PHE A 173 -16.38 -7.83 -8.00
N SER A 174 -17.05 -8.57 -7.12
CA SER A 174 -16.42 -9.63 -6.32
C SER A 174 -16.12 -10.85 -7.19
N LYS A 175 -14.86 -11.27 -7.17
CA LYS A 175 -14.39 -12.52 -7.77
C LYS A 175 -13.68 -13.36 -6.71
N TYR A 176 -13.89 -14.66 -6.77
CA TYR A 176 -13.36 -15.60 -5.79
C TYR A 176 -12.24 -16.44 -6.40
N PHE A 177 -11.15 -16.57 -5.66
CA PHE A 177 -9.98 -17.35 -6.06
C PHE A 177 -9.69 -18.41 -5.00
N SER A 178 -9.64 -19.66 -5.41
CA SER A 178 -9.37 -20.79 -4.51
C SER A 178 -7.98 -21.37 -4.77
N GLY A 179 -7.32 -21.81 -3.71
CA GLY A 179 -6.02 -22.45 -3.82
C GLY A 179 -5.43 -22.80 -2.45
N LYS A 180 -4.21 -23.35 -2.49
CA LYS A 180 -3.49 -23.83 -1.32
C LYS A 180 -2.72 -22.70 -0.64
N ILE A 181 -2.83 -22.66 0.69
CA ILE A 181 -2.08 -21.76 1.57
C ILE A 181 -1.27 -22.62 2.53
N LEU A 182 0.02 -22.35 2.63
CA LEU A 182 0.94 -22.97 3.55
C LEU A 182 1.32 -21.96 4.65
N GLU A 183 1.08 -22.30 5.88
CA GLU A 183 1.42 -21.48 7.05
C GLU A 183 1.89 -22.39 8.19
N ASP A 184 3.09 -22.12 8.70
CA ASP A 184 3.71 -22.87 9.80
C ASP A 184 3.69 -24.40 9.59
N GLY A 185 3.95 -24.86 8.36
CA GLY A 185 3.97 -26.27 7.98
C GLY A 185 2.59 -26.89 7.73
N ASN A 186 1.51 -26.16 7.94
CA ASN A 186 0.14 -26.62 7.68
C ASN A 186 -0.34 -26.13 6.31
N GLU A 187 -0.82 -27.07 5.48
CA GLU A 187 -1.44 -26.77 4.21
C GLU A 187 -2.97 -26.79 4.36
N ARG A 188 -3.63 -25.76 3.83
CA ARG A 188 -5.09 -25.68 3.77
C ARG A 188 -5.55 -25.11 2.42
N THR A 189 -6.69 -25.54 1.94
CA THR A 189 -7.33 -24.93 0.77
C THR A 189 -8.29 -23.86 1.23
N GLU A 190 -8.16 -22.65 0.67
CA GLU A 190 -9.00 -21.52 1.01
C GLU A 190 -9.53 -20.83 -0.24
N THR A 191 -10.64 -20.15 -0.09
CA THR A 191 -11.23 -19.28 -1.11
C THR A 191 -11.21 -17.85 -0.61
N TRP A 192 -10.63 -16.95 -1.43
CA TRP A 192 -10.48 -15.53 -1.11
C TRP A 192 -11.25 -14.67 -2.09
N GLU A 193 -11.96 -13.70 -1.55
CA GLU A 193 -12.63 -12.65 -2.32
C GLU A 193 -11.62 -11.56 -2.69
N TYR A 194 -11.65 -11.17 -3.97
CA TYR A 194 -10.98 -9.98 -4.47
C TYR A 194 -11.98 -9.15 -5.29
N PHE A 195 -12.17 -7.90 -4.91
CA PHE A 195 -13.02 -6.94 -5.63
C PHE A 195 -12.27 -6.45 -6.86
N VAL A 196 -12.39 -7.21 -7.97
CA VAL A 196 -11.67 -7.00 -9.22
C VAL A 196 -12.36 -5.96 -10.10
N ARG A 197 -11.59 -5.26 -10.93
CA ARG A 197 -12.15 -4.36 -11.95
C ARG A 197 -12.76 -5.15 -13.12
N HIS A 198 -13.72 -4.56 -13.81
CA HIS A 198 -14.12 -5.03 -15.14
C HIS A 198 -12.96 -4.88 -16.12
N LEU A 199 -12.81 -5.85 -17.04
CA LEU A 199 -11.80 -5.81 -18.10
C LEU A 199 -12.27 -4.93 -19.26
N ASN A 200 -12.68 -3.72 -18.95
CA ASN A 200 -13.09 -2.68 -19.90
C ASN A 200 -12.13 -1.51 -19.76
N GLU A 201 -11.79 -0.85 -20.85
CA GLU A 201 -10.79 0.22 -20.86
C GLU A 201 -11.16 1.36 -19.91
N ASN A 202 -12.44 1.79 -19.90
CA ASN A 202 -12.90 2.85 -19.02
C ASN A 202 -12.90 2.48 -17.54
N CYS A 203 -13.03 1.19 -17.19
CA CYS A 203 -12.96 0.69 -15.82
C CYS A 203 -11.50 0.49 -15.35
N SER A 204 -10.51 0.70 -16.21
CA SER A 204 -9.10 0.63 -15.84
C SER A 204 -8.71 1.85 -15.01
N PRO A 205 -7.95 1.66 -13.90
CA PRO A 205 -7.36 2.79 -13.18
C PRO A 205 -6.48 3.61 -14.11
N ASP A 206 -6.71 4.92 -14.11
CA ASP A 206 -5.91 5.88 -14.85
C ASP A 206 -5.27 6.86 -13.85
N PRO A 207 -3.94 6.79 -13.64
CA PRO A 207 -3.27 7.66 -12.68
C PRO A 207 -3.51 9.15 -12.92
N GLU A 208 -3.56 9.60 -14.17
CA GLU A 208 -3.77 11.02 -14.49
C GLU A 208 -5.19 11.46 -14.15
N VAL A 209 -6.19 10.65 -14.49
CA VAL A 209 -7.60 10.91 -14.13
C VAL A 209 -7.77 10.96 -12.62
N ILE A 210 -7.18 9.98 -11.91
CA ILE A 210 -7.28 9.88 -10.46
C ILE A 210 -6.63 11.10 -9.79
N GLU A 211 -5.40 11.46 -10.15
CA GLU A 211 -4.70 12.61 -9.57
C GLU A 211 -5.44 13.92 -9.87
N LYS A 212 -5.95 14.09 -11.10
CA LYS A 212 -6.78 15.26 -11.48
C LYS A 212 -8.04 15.35 -10.63
N ASN A 213 -8.72 14.22 -10.41
CA ASN A 213 -9.95 14.20 -9.61
C ASN A 213 -9.67 14.45 -8.13
N LEU A 214 -8.62 13.85 -7.57
CA LEU A 214 -8.18 14.11 -6.20
C LEU A 214 -7.78 15.57 -5.98
N LYS A 215 -7.12 16.20 -6.96
CA LYS A 215 -6.79 17.63 -6.92
C LYS A 215 -8.06 18.48 -6.89
N LYS A 216 -9.06 18.18 -7.74
CA LYS A 216 -10.36 18.86 -7.74
C LYS A 216 -11.11 18.66 -6.41
N ALA A 217 -10.94 17.52 -5.77
CA ALA A 217 -11.51 17.21 -4.47
C ALA A 217 -10.79 17.90 -3.29
N ASN A 218 -9.78 18.74 -3.56
CA ASN A 218 -8.97 19.45 -2.57
C ASN A 218 -8.22 18.51 -1.62
N VAL A 219 -7.66 17.40 -2.14
CA VAL A 219 -6.88 16.44 -1.35
C VAL A 219 -5.70 17.09 -0.63
N SER A 220 -5.16 18.20 -1.13
CA SER A 220 -4.09 18.98 -0.51
C SER A 220 -4.42 19.49 0.89
N ASN A 221 -5.71 19.61 1.24
CA ASN A 221 -6.11 20.04 2.59
C ASN A 221 -5.88 18.96 3.66
N VAL A 222 -5.74 17.70 3.25
CA VAL A 222 -5.60 16.55 4.15
C VAL A 222 -4.34 15.71 3.87
N CYS A 223 -3.65 15.97 2.76
CA CYS A 223 -2.42 15.29 2.36
C CYS A 223 -1.22 16.21 2.60
N LYS A 224 -0.22 15.72 3.34
CA LYS A 224 1.07 16.37 3.52
C LYS A 224 2.06 15.90 2.47
N LYS A 225 3.00 16.76 2.08
CA LYS A 225 4.01 16.50 1.06
C LYS A 225 5.36 17.05 1.49
N ALA A 226 6.43 16.34 1.14
CA ALA A 226 7.80 16.83 1.26
C ALA A 226 8.59 16.43 0.02
N LYS A 227 9.58 17.24 -0.35
CA LYS A 227 10.51 16.93 -1.45
C LYS A 227 11.68 16.10 -0.93
N VAL A 228 12.07 15.08 -1.69
CA VAL A 228 13.27 14.28 -1.45
C VAL A 228 13.94 13.97 -2.79
N GLY A 229 15.17 14.39 -2.96
CA GLY A 229 15.88 14.21 -4.21
C GLY A 229 15.12 14.80 -5.39
N ARG A 230 14.85 13.97 -6.40
CA ARG A 230 14.10 14.37 -7.61
C ARG A 230 12.59 14.24 -7.47
N GLY A 231 12.10 13.62 -6.40
CA GLY A 231 10.70 13.28 -6.21
C GLY A 231 10.07 13.91 -4.98
N GLU A 232 8.94 13.34 -4.61
CA GLU A 232 8.15 13.74 -3.45
C GLU A 232 7.79 12.51 -2.62
N ILE A 233 7.58 12.73 -1.33
CA ILE A 233 6.89 11.79 -0.46
C ILE A 233 5.61 12.42 0.07
N LEU A 234 4.60 11.59 0.28
CA LEU A 234 3.26 12.02 0.68
C LEU A 234 2.82 11.27 1.91
N SER A 235 2.03 11.91 2.77
CA SER A 235 1.23 11.19 3.76
C SER A 235 -0.20 11.71 3.86
N ILE A 236 -1.11 10.79 4.17
CA ILE A 236 -2.51 11.10 4.45
C ILE A 236 -3.03 10.12 5.50
N ASN A 237 -3.82 10.60 6.47
CA ASN A 237 -4.49 9.71 7.40
C ASN A 237 -5.54 8.85 6.67
N CYS A 238 -5.61 7.57 7.00
CA CYS A 238 -6.56 6.64 6.38
C CYS A 238 -8.01 7.12 6.53
N ILE A 239 -8.39 7.64 7.70
CA ILE A 239 -9.74 8.17 7.95
C ILE A 239 -10.05 9.37 7.05
N ASP A 240 -9.10 10.30 6.90
CA ASP A 240 -9.31 11.50 6.09
C ASP A 240 -9.41 11.14 4.60
N PHE A 241 -8.57 10.21 4.15
CA PHE A 241 -8.63 9.71 2.78
C PHE A 241 -9.92 8.95 2.50
N LEU A 242 -10.35 8.09 3.44
CA LEU A 242 -11.66 7.41 3.34
C LEU A 242 -12.80 8.40 3.20
N LYS A 243 -12.91 9.38 4.10
CA LYS A 243 -13.97 10.40 4.07
C LYS A 243 -13.99 11.21 2.76
N LEU A 244 -12.79 11.57 2.27
CA LEU A 244 -12.66 12.28 1.00
C LEU A 244 -13.18 11.43 -0.15
N MET A 245 -12.70 10.18 -0.26
CA MET A 245 -13.09 9.27 -1.34
C MET A 245 -14.58 8.90 -1.27
N GLU A 246 -15.12 8.60 -0.10
CA GLU A 246 -16.56 8.33 0.08
C GLU A 246 -17.43 9.51 -0.36
N ARG A 247 -17.03 10.74 -0.02
CA ARG A 247 -17.73 11.95 -0.44
C ARG A 247 -17.76 12.10 -1.96
N GLU A 248 -16.65 11.87 -2.61
CA GLU A 248 -16.55 12.03 -4.06
C GLU A 248 -17.20 10.88 -4.82
N LEU A 249 -17.05 9.63 -4.35
CA LEU A 249 -17.70 8.46 -4.96
C LEU A 249 -19.24 8.48 -4.81
N LYS A 250 -19.78 9.13 -3.78
CA LYS A 250 -21.25 9.38 -3.69
C LYS A 250 -21.77 10.34 -4.74
N LYS A 251 -20.92 11.28 -5.21
CA LYS A 251 -21.27 12.22 -6.28
C LYS A 251 -21.08 11.60 -7.67
N ASP A 252 -19.97 10.87 -7.82
CA ASP A 252 -19.58 10.22 -9.07
C ASP A 252 -19.00 8.83 -8.76
N PRO A 253 -19.73 7.74 -8.97
CA PRO A 253 -19.25 6.38 -8.72
C PRO A 253 -18.08 5.95 -9.64
N TRP A 254 -17.77 6.75 -10.65
CA TRP A 254 -16.65 6.54 -11.58
C TRP A 254 -15.42 7.37 -11.24
N PHE A 255 -15.42 8.08 -10.12
CA PHE A 255 -14.36 8.99 -9.69
C PHE A 255 -12.94 8.40 -9.75
N SER A 256 -12.79 7.10 -9.51
CA SER A 256 -11.50 6.38 -9.49
C SER A 256 -11.08 5.77 -10.82
N VAL A 257 -11.86 5.95 -11.88
CA VAL A 257 -11.65 5.38 -13.23
C VAL A 257 -12.03 6.38 -14.30
N ARG A 258 -11.85 6.04 -15.57
CA ARG A 258 -12.21 6.94 -16.70
C ARG A 258 -13.72 7.14 -16.85
N GLY A 259 -14.54 6.15 -16.50
CA GLY A 259 -15.98 6.24 -16.63
C GLY A 259 -16.69 4.87 -16.72
N PRO A 260 -17.96 4.88 -17.09
CA PRO A 260 -18.71 3.66 -17.29
C PRO A 260 -18.13 2.80 -18.43
N PRO A 261 -18.40 1.48 -18.43
CA PRO A 261 -17.99 0.60 -19.51
C PRO A 261 -18.44 1.12 -20.87
N ILE A 262 -17.53 1.10 -21.84
CA ILE A 262 -17.89 1.33 -23.25
C ILE A 262 -18.48 0.02 -23.74
N ASN A 263 -19.68 0.06 -24.32
CA ASN A 263 -20.23 -1.08 -25.04
C ASN A 263 -19.36 -1.31 -26.29
N THR A 264 -18.56 -2.36 -26.27
CA THR A 264 -17.95 -2.89 -27.51
C THR A 264 -19.03 -3.67 -28.22
N GLU A 265 -19.62 -3.09 -29.29
CA GLU A 265 -20.43 -3.81 -30.23
C GLU A 265 -19.63 -4.95 -30.91
#